data_d5bd8def4e3d7d33814609aaa15a13a1
#
_entry.id   d5bd8def4e3d7d33814609aaa15a13a1
#
_cell.length_a   1.000
_cell.length_b   1.000
_cell.length_c   1.000
_cell.angle_alpha   90.00
_cell.angle_beta   90.00
_cell.angle_gamma   90.00
#
_symmetry.space_group_name_H-M   'P 1'
#
loop_
_entity.id
_entity.type
_entity.pdbx_description
1 polymer ?
#
loop_
_entity_poly.entity_id
_entity_poly.type
_entity_poly.pdbx_seq_one_letter_code
_entity_poly.pdbx_strand_id
1 'polypeptide(L)' 'MAQTVDARGLSCPQPVILARNAIKAGVFPIEVLVETVTSRENVKRAAERLGCTVQVDEMGEEFNLTLTK' A
#
# COMPACT_ATOMS: atom_id res chain seq x y z
N MET A 1 -6.45 -5.38 -14.52
CA MET A 1 -5.09 -5.83 -14.24
C MET A 1 -4.67 -5.33 -12.88
N ALA A 2 -3.90 -6.16 -12.16
CA ALA A 2 -3.35 -5.74 -10.88
C ALA A 2 -2.32 -4.63 -11.07
N GLN A 3 -2.25 -3.71 -10.11
CA GLN A 3 -1.27 -2.63 -10.11
C GLN A 3 -0.30 -2.84 -8.95
N THR A 4 0.99 -2.75 -9.22
CA THR A 4 2.01 -2.91 -8.19
C THR A 4 2.69 -1.56 -7.93
N VAL A 5 2.76 -1.17 -6.67
CA VAL A 5 3.42 0.06 -6.23
C VAL A 5 4.61 -0.34 -5.38
N ASP A 6 5.81 -0.02 -5.84
CA ASP A 6 7.03 -0.30 -5.08
C ASP A 6 7.39 0.96 -4.27
N ALA A 7 7.10 0.92 -2.98
CA ALA A 7 7.36 2.04 -2.08
C ALA A 7 8.52 1.75 -1.14
N ARG A 8 9.33 0.73 -1.46
CA ARG A 8 10.49 0.39 -0.65
C ARG A 8 11.55 1.48 -0.77
N GLY A 9 12.23 1.76 0.34
CA GLY A 9 13.26 2.77 0.37
C GLY A 9 12.77 4.20 0.42
N LEU A 10 11.45 4.41 0.46
CA LEU A 10 10.87 5.75 0.51
C LEU A 10 10.51 6.13 1.94
N SER A 11 10.73 7.39 2.26
CA SER A 11 10.38 7.94 3.58
C SER A 11 8.91 8.33 3.62
N CYS A 12 8.29 8.23 4.80
CA CYS A 12 6.96 8.78 5.03
C CYS A 12 6.99 10.29 4.74
N PRO A 13 6.00 10.87 4.02
CA PRO A 13 4.71 10.28 3.67
C PRO A 13 4.64 9.69 2.24
N GLN A 14 5.75 9.47 1.56
CA GLN A 14 5.73 9.07 0.15
C GLN A 14 5.00 7.74 -0.11
N PRO A 15 5.19 6.67 0.69
CA PRO A 15 4.44 5.45 0.46
C PRO A 15 2.92 5.67 0.49
N VAL A 16 2.45 6.53 1.39
CA VAL A 16 1.03 6.86 1.49
C VAL A 16 0.56 7.60 0.24
N ILE A 17 1.36 8.54 -0.25
CA ILE A 17 1.02 9.32 -1.43
C ILE A 17 0.90 8.40 -2.65
N LEU A 18 1.85 7.49 -2.83
CA LEU A 18 1.82 6.54 -3.94
C LEU A 18 0.60 5.63 -3.87
N ALA A 19 0.29 5.13 -2.67
CA ALA A 19 -0.88 4.27 -2.48
C ALA A 19 -2.17 5.04 -2.79
N ARG A 20 -2.29 6.28 -2.34
CA ARG A 20 -3.47 7.10 -2.61
C ARG A 20 -3.64 7.37 -4.10
N ASN A 21 -2.54 7.64 -4.80
CA ASN A 21 -2.60 7.86 -6.24
C ASN A 21 -3.04 6.61 -6.97
N ALA A 22 -2.56 5.43 -6.54
CA ALA A 22 -2.97 4.17 -7.13
C ALA A 22 -4.45 3.90 -6.91
N ILE A 23 -4.96 4.20 -5.72
CA ILE A 23 -6.38 4.03 -5.41
C ILE A 23 -7.23 4.96 -6.27
N LYS A 24 -6.79 6.19 -6.48
CA LYS A 24 -7.51 7.14 -7.33
C LYS A 24 -7.56 6.68 -8.78
N ALA A 25 -6.54 5.98 -9.23
CA ALA A 25 -6.52 5.42 -10.58
C ALA A 25 -7.58 4.33 -10.76
N GLY A 26 -7.98 3.68 -9.66
CA GLY A 26 -9.09 2.74 -9.68
C GLY A 26 -8.79 1.37 -10.27
N VAL A 27 -7.53 1.01 -10.42
CA VAL A 27 -7.14 -0.28 -10.97
C VAL A 27 -6.85 -1.25 -9.81
N PHE A 28 -7.81 -2.08 -9.48
CA PHE A 28 -7.70 -3.04 -8.39
C PHE A 28 -7.54 -4.47 -8.92
N PRO A 29 -6.91 -5.36 -8.15
CA PRO A 29 -6.26 -5.13 -6.86
C PRO A 29 -4.96 -4.35 -6.99
N ILE A 30 -4.57 -3.67 -5.91
CA ILE A 30 -3.33 -2.91 -5.86
C ILE A 30 -2.41 -3.57 -4.84
N GLU A 31 -1.18 -3.83 -5.23
CA GLU A 31 -0.17 -4.36 -4.32
C GLU A 31 0.84 -3.25 -4.01
N VAL A 32 1.05 -2.99 -2.73
CA VAL A 32 1.99 -1.96 -2.28
C VAL A 32 3.09 -2.64 -1.48
N LEU A 33 4.33 -2.46 -1.91
CA LEU A 33 5.49 -3.01 -1.23
C LEU A 33 6.11 -1.95 -0.33
N VAL A 34 6.26 -2.27 0.94
CA VAL A 34 6.91 -1.40 1.92
C VAL A 34 7.86 -2.22 2.77
N GLU A 35 8.79 -1.59 3.45
CA GLU A 35 9.79 -2.33 4.23
C GLU A 35 9.82 -1.95 5.72
N THR A 36 8.98 -1.05 6.18
CA THR A 36 8.92 -0.68 7.60
C THR A 36 7.52 -0.88 8.15
N VAL A 37 7.46 -1.14 9.47
CA VAL A 37 6.17 -1.24 10.16
C VAL A 37 5.41 0.08 10.08
N THR A 38 6.13 1.20 10.19
CA THR A 38 5.54 2.52 10.12
C THR A 38 4.87 2.75 8.76
N SER A 39 5.59 2.45 7.67
CA SER A 39 5.03 2.58 6.32
C SER A 39 3.83 1.66 6.13
N ARG A 40 3.94 0.41 6.59
CA ARG A 40 2.85 -0.55 6.52
C ARG A 40 1.59 0.00 7.17
N GLU A 41 1.70 0.50 8.39
CA GLU A 41 0.55 1.00 9.13
C GLU A 41 -0.02 2.26 8.50
N ASN A 42 0.83 3.15 8.03
CA ASN A 42 0.38 4.39 7.40
C ASN A 42 -0.37 4.11 6.10
N VAL A 43 0.14 3.23 5.26
CA VAL A 43 -0.52 2.87 4.00
C VAL A 43 -1.84 2.16 4.28
N LYS A 44 -1.83 1.21 5.22
CA LYS A 44 -3.04 0.48 5.60
C LYS A 44 -4.13 1.45 6.06
N ARG A 45 -3.78 2.38 6.93
CA ARG A 45 -4.74 3.34 7.47
C ARG A 45 -5.30 4.23 6.38
N ALA A 46 -4.44 4.71 5.50
CA ALA A 46 -4.87 5.58 4.40
C ALA A 46 -5.82 4.85 3.46
N ALA A 47 -5.51 3.59 3.12
CA ALA A 47 -6.34 2.79 2.24
C ALA A 47 -7.70 2.52 2.87
N GLU A 48 -7.73 2.20 4.16
CA GLU A 48 -8.99 1.94 4.86
C GLU A 48 -9.87 3.18 4.90
N ARG A 49 -9.27 4.36 5.06
CA ARG A 49 -10.01 5.62 5.02
C ARG A 49 -10.66 5.87 3.67
N LEU A 50 -10.06 5.36 2.61
CA LEU A 50 -10.59 5.51 1.26
C LEU A 50 -11.55 4.38 0.87
N GLY A 51 -11.92 3.54 1.83
CA GLY A 51 -12.91 2.50 1.62
C GLY A 51 -12.35 1.19 1.07
N CYS A 52 -11.04 1.00 1.15
CA CYS A 52 -10.42 -0.22 0.65
C CYS A 52 -10.29 -1.26 1.74
N THR A 53 -10.32 -2.53 1.34
CA THR A 53 -9.96 -3.65 2.20
C THR A 53 -8.46 -3.90 2.03
N VAL A 54 -7.76 -4.03 3.15
CA VAL A 54 -6.30 -4.19 3.12
C VAL A 54 -5.93 -5.54 3.68
N GLN A 55 -5.15 -6.30 2.92
CA GLN A 55 -4.58 -7.54 3.39
C GLN A 55 -3.06 -7.36 3.43
N VAL A 56 -2.46 -7.69 4.57
CA VAL A 56 -1.02 -7.54 4.77
C VAL A 56 -0.36 -8.90 4.77
N ASP A 57 0.65 -9.06 3.91
CA ASP A 57 1.48 -10.26 3.87
C ASP A 57 2.90 -9.89 4.26
N GLU A 58 3.46 -10.61 5.20
CA GLU A 58 4.86 -10.43 5.58
C GLU A 58 5.75 -11.28 4.68
N MET A 59 6.78 -10.65 4.13
CA MET A 59 7.73 -11.33 3.25
C MET A 59 9.15 -11.04 3.74
N GLY A 60 9.59 -11.78 4.76
CA GLY A 60 10.89 -11.53 5.37
C GLY A 60 10.87 -10.18 6.09
N GLU A 61 11.69 -9.27 5.63
CA GLU A 61 11.78 -7.93 6.20
C GLU A 61 10.90 -6.91 5.48
N GLU A 62 10.10 -7.37 4.52
CA GLU A 62 9.23 -6.52 3.73
C GLU A 62 7.77 -6.89 3.95
N PHE A 63 6.89 -5.98 3.55
CA PHE A 63 5.45 -6.21 3.64
C PHE A 63 4.81 -5.92 2.30
N ASN A 64 3.88 -6.79 1.91
CA ASN A 64 3.07 -6.57 0.72
C ASN A 64 1.63 -6.33 1.17
N LEU A 65 1.12 -5.15 0.86
CA LEU A 65 -0.27 -4.82 1.17
C LEU A 65 -1.11 -4.96 -0.10
N THR A 66 -2.11 -5.82 -0.03
CA THR A 66 -3.04 -5.99 -1.14
C THR A 66 -4.30 -5.17 -0.85
N LEU A 67 -4.57 -4.20 -1.69
CA LEU A 67 -5.71 -3.31 -1.55
C LEU A 67 -6.80 -3.73 -2.53
N THR A 68 -8.00 -3.95 -2.02
CA THR A 68 -9.16 -4.29 -2.83
C THR A 68 -10.32 -3.40 -2.43
N LYS A 69 -11.28 -3.30 -3.32
CA LYS A 69 -12.45 -2.47 -3.06
C LYS A 69 -13.74 -3.23 -3.23
#